data_a60b45b17342893d5e3ff7cae67aab74
#
_entry.id   a60b45b17342893d5e3ff7cae67aab74
#
_cell.length_a   1.000
_cell.length_b   1.000
_cell.length_c   1.000
_cell.angle_alpha   90.00
_cell.angle_beta   90.00
_cell.angle_gamma   90.00
#
_symmetry.space_group_name_H-M   'P 1'
#
loop_
_entity.id
_entity.type
_entity.pdbx_description
1 polymer ?
#
loop_
_entity_poly.entity_id
_entity_poly.type
_entity_poly.pdbx_seq_one_letter_code
_entity_poly.pdbx_strand_id
1 'polypeptide(L)'
;MELRVLNYFLMAAREENITRAAQLLHITQPTLSRQLMQLEEELGVKLFERSNHHIILTNDGLLLKRRAQEIVSLAEKTKKEFLNEQQLIGELAIGSGEFKSFTLFSEIISMFSKQHPMVTFKLYSGNADSVKERLEKGILDIGLLLEPVDISRYEFIRIPQKELWGVLVHKSSELYEKNVVTPEDLEGMRMIISHQILVQNELKNWFGNVYDKMDVYATYNLLYNAAMMVRKNMGAALCIDLENNFDDLKFIPLSPKLEFSTVLVWKKNQIHSAITKSFIEFSKEYIKGISDNAL
;
A
#
# COMPACT_ATOMS: atom_id res chain seq x y z
N MET A 1 28.82 -5.34 -7.84
CA MET A 1 27.66 -5.93 -7.12
C MET A 1 26.77 -6.67 -8.10
N GLU A 2 26.68 -8.00 -8.02
CA GLU A 2 25.90 -8.86 -8.92
C GLU A 2 24.52 -9.20 -8.29
N LEU A 3 23.48 -9.34 -9.11
CA LEU A 3 22.14 -9.75 -8.64
C LEU A 3 22.16 -11.08 -7.88
N ARG A 4 22.99 -12.02 -8.31
CA ARG A 4 23.19 -13.30 -7.64
C ARG A 4 23.69 -13.11 -6.21
N VAL A 5 24.65 -12.22 -6.01
CA VAL A 5 25.23 -11.94 -4.68
C VAL A 5 24.22 -11.23 -3.78
N LEU A 6 23.36 -10.34 -4.34
CA LEU A 6 22.25 -9.77 -3.59
C LEU A 6 21.25 -10.83 -3.14
N ASN A 7 20.92 -11.82 -3.98
CA ASN A 7 20.09 -12.95 -3.57
C ASN A 7 20.73 -13.78 -2.46
N TYR A 8 22.04 -14.00 -2.51
CA TYR A 8 22.80 -14.69 -1.46
C TYR A 8 22.73 -13.92 -0.14
N PHE A 9 22.91 -12.60 -0.21
CA PHE A 9 22.80 -11.72 0.95
C PHE A 9 21.38 -11.76 1.56
N LEU A 10 20.34 -11.65 0.73
CA LEU A 10 18.95 -11.70 1.19
C LEU A 10 18.59 -13.05 1.84
N MET A 11 19.10 -14.16 1.28
CA MET A 11 18.90 -15.48 1.86
C MET A 11 19.60 -15.60 3.22
N ALA A 12 20.85 -15.15 3.31
CA ALA A 12 21.61 -15.14 4.58
C ALA A 12 20.91 -14.28 5.64
N ALA A 13 20.41 -13.10 5.24
CA ALA A 13 19.67 -12.19 6.10
C ALA A 13 18.29 -12.72 6.56
N ARG A 14 17.68 -13.63 5.78
CA ARG A 14 16.41 -14.28 6.12
C ARG A 14 16.61 -15.42 7.11
N GLU A 15 17.62 -16.26 6.85
CA GLU A 15 17.87 -17.47 7.64
C GLU A 15 18.68 -17.19 8.91
N GLU A 16 19.29 -16.00 9.03
CA GLU A 16 20.18 -15.61 10.14
C GLU A 16 21.28 -16.65 10.44
N ASN A 17 21.54 -17.51 9.44
CA ASN A 17 22.48 -18.62 9.52
C ASN A 17 23.09 -18.92 8.14
N ILE A 18 24.41 -18.74 8.02
CA ILE A 18 25.13 -18.89 6.74
C ILE A 18 25.08 -20.35 6.23
N THR A 19 25.18 -21.34 7.12
CA THR A 19 25.16 -22.76 6.75
C THR A 19 23.79 -23.15 6.17
N ARG A 20 22.72 -22.76 6.84
CA ARG A 20 21.35 -23.03 6.39
C ARG A 20 21.03 -22.27 5.09
N ALA A 21 21.45 -21.01 4.98
CA ALA A 21 21.30 -20.23 3.75
C ALA A 21 22.02 -20.90 2.57
N ALA A 22 23.26 -21.39 2.78
CA ALA A 22 24.03 -22.07 1.74
C ALA A 22 23.35 -23.37 1.28
N GLN A 23 22.79 -24.16 2.20
CA GLN A 23 22.00 -25.37 1.87
C GLN A 23 20.79 -25.03 0.99
N LEU A 24 20.02 -24.01 1.35
CA LEU A 24 18.85 -23.56 0.57
C LEU A 24 19.22 -23.00 -0.82
N LEU A 25 20.41 -22.42 -0.92
CA LEU A 25 20.96 -21.90 -2.18
C LEU A 25 21.67 -22.99 -3.01
N HIS A 26 21.77 -24.23 -2.52
CA HIS A 26 22.49 -25.34 -3.15
C HIS A 26 23.95 -25.03 -3.46
N ILE A 27 24.62 -24.30 -2.54
CA ILE A 27 26.04 -23.99 -2.62
C ILE A 27 26.75 -24.38 -1.30
N THR A 28 28.09 -24.39 -1.32
CA THR A 28 28.84 -24.64 -0.09
C THR A 28 28.90 -23.42 0.82
N GLN A 29 28.92 -23.65 2.13
CA GLN A 29 29.03 -22.56 3.12
C GLN A 29 30.28 -21.67 2.91
N PRO A 30 31.49 -22.21 2.58
CA PRO A 30 32.65 -21.36 2.30
C PRO A 30 32.44 -20.45 1.08
N THR A 31 31.74 -20.96 0.04
CA THR A 31 31.40 -20.16 -1.15
C THR A 31 30.49 -18.98 -0.78
N LEU A 32 29.42 -19.25 -0.04
CA LEU A 32 28.52 -18.19 0.41
C LEU A 32 29.24 -17.16 1.27
N SER A 33 30.00 -17.62 2.26
CA SER A 33 30.76 -16.74 3.17
C SER A 33 31.73 -15.83 2.41
N ARG A 34 32.44 -16.39 1.40
CA ARG A 34 33.38 -15.60 0.58
C ARG A 34 32.64 -14.54 -0.27
N GLN A 35 31.49 -14.89 -0.86
CA GLN A 35 30.71 -13.94 -1.65
C GLN A 35 30.15 -12.80 -0.79
N LEU A 36 29.73 -13.10 0.43
CA LEU A 36 29.28 -12.07 1.38
C LEU A 36 30.44 -11.17 1.84
N MET A 37 31.62 -11.73 2.10
CA MET A 37 32.80 -10.92 2.43
C MET A 37 33.22 -10.01 1.27
N GLN A 38 33.22 -10.51 0.04
CA GLN A 38 33.51 -9.70 -1.16
C GLN A 38 32.51 -8.56 -1.31
N LEU A 39 31.22 -8.80 -1.02
CA LEU A 39 30.19 -7.76 -1.05
C LEU A 39 30.46 -6.69 0.03
N GLU A 40 30.84 -7.09 1.25
CA GLU A 40 31.23 -6.17 2.32
C GLU A 40 32.46 -5.33 1.92
N GLU A 41 33.46 -5.95 1.31
CA GLU A 41 34.67 -5.27 0.82
C GLU A 41 34.34 -4.28 -0.31
N GLU A 42 33.51 -4.68 -1.28
CA GLU A 42 33.06 -3.83 -2.38
C GLU A 42 32.29 -2.59 -1.88
N LEU A 43 31.48 -2.74 -0.84
CA LEU A 43 30.68 -1.65 -0.26
C LEU A 43 31.45 -0.85 0.81
N GLY A 44 32.58 -1.38 1.31
CA GLY A 44 33.39 -0.74 2.34
C GLY A 44 32.74 -0.76 3.73
N VAL A 45 31.72 -1.60 3.95
CA VAL A 45 30.97 -1.67 5.22
C VAL A 45 30.73 -3.11 5.66
N LYS A 46 30.51 -3.32 6.96
CA LYS A 46 30.05 -4.61 7.49
C LYS A 46 28.54 -4.69 7.40
N LEU A 47 28.06 -5.79 6.82
CA LEU A 47 26.64 -6.05 6.65
C LEU A 47 26.09 -6.98 7.73
N PHE A 48 26.95 -7.80 8.30
CA PHE A 48 26.62 -8.76 9.36
C PHE A 48 27.55 -8.63 10.56
N GLU A 49 26.97 -8.68 11.74
CA GLU A 49 27.67 -9.03 12.98
C GLU A 49 27.61 -10.53 13.14
N ARG A 50 28.77 -11.15 13.43
CA ARG A 50 28.91 -12.61 13.59
C ARG A 50 28.96 -12.97 15.07
N SER A 51 28.01 -13.80 15.49
CA SER A 51 28.02 -14.49 16.77
C SER A 51 28.24 -16.00 16.55
N ASN A 52 28.57 -16.75 17.58
CA ASN A 52 29.01 -18.16 17.47
C ASN A 52 28.04 -19.10 16.70
N HIS A 53 26.76 -18.76 16.54
CA HIS A 53 25.78 -19.58 15.84
C HIS A 53 24.78 -18.77 14.98
N HIS A 54 24.82 -17.45 15.04
CA HIS A 54 23.88 -16.56 14.33
C HIS A 54 24.62 -15.40 13.68
N ILE A 55 24.05 -14.90 12.58
CA ILE A 55 24.45 -13.63 11.99
C ILE A 55 23.29 -12.65 12.15
N ILE A 56 23.60 -11.42 12.52
CA ILE A 56 22.63 -10.34 12.70
C ILE A 56 23.01 -9.22 11.73
N LEU A 57 22.03 -8.60 11.10
CA LEU A 57 22.27 -7.46 10.21
C LEU A 57 22.72 -6.24 11.03
N THR A 58 23.76 -5.58 10.53
CA THR A 58 24.13 -4.21 10.96
C THR A 58 23.11 -3.19 10.43
N ASN A 59 23.23 -1.93 10.83
CA ASN A 59 22.42 -0.84 10.23
C ASN A 59 22.62 -0.73 8.70
N ASP A 60 23.86 -0.90 8.23
CA ASP A 60 24.17 -0.93 6.80
C ASP A 60 23.60 -2.17 6.13
N GLY A 61 23.61 -3.31 6.83
CA GLY A 61 22.95 -4.54 6.40
C GLY A 61 21.43 -4.38 6.26
N LEU A 62 20.78 -3.69 7.20
CA LEU A 62 19.34 -3.37 7.11
C LEU A 62 19.04 -2.45 5.93
N LEU A 63 19.87 -1.45 5.70
CA LEU A 63 19.75 -0.56 4.53
C LEU A 63 19.91 -1.35 3.23
N LEU A 64 20.96 -2.18 3.13
CA LEU A 64 21.19 -3.01 1.94
C LEU A 64 20.04 -4.01 1.74
N LYS A 65 19.50 -4.63 2.80
CA LYS A 65 18.38 -5.57 2.69
C LYS A 65 17.19 -4.94 1.95
N ARG A 66 16.80 -3.72 2.35
CA ARG A 66 15.71 -2.99 1.69
C ARG A 66 16.02 -2.74 0.21
N ARG A 67 17.22 -2.23 -0.10
CA ARG A 67 17.64 -1.93 -1.47
C ARG A 67 17.82 -3.19 -2.33
N ALA A 68 18.38 -4.24 -1.77
CA ALA A 68 18.54 -5.51 -2.47
C ALA A 68 17.20 -6.14 -2.83
N GLN A 69 16.19 -6.06 -1.94
CA GLN A 69 14.83 -6.51 -2.25
C GLN A 69 14.21 -5.74 -3.42
N GLU A 70 14.38 -4.40 -3.44
CA GLU A 70 13.90 -3.55 -4.53
C GLU A 70 14.58 -3.93 -5.87
N ILE A 71 15.89 -4.06 -5.89
CA ILE A 71 16.69 -4.38 -7.08
C ILE A 71 16.35 -5.78 -7.63
N VAL A 72 16.31 -6.79 -6.77
CA VAL A 72 16.00 -8.17 -7.17
C VAL A 72 14.57 -8.26 -7.69
N SER A 73 13.60 -7.63 -7.02
CA SER A 73 12.20 -7.60 -7.47
C SER A 73 12.07 -6.97 -8.86
N LEU A 74 12.74 -5.84 -9.10
CA LEU A 74 12.73 -5.16 -10.39
C LEU A 74 13.38 -6.00 -11.49
N ALA A 75 14.50 -6.67 -11.19
CA ALA A 75 15.18 -7.53 -12.16
C ALA A 75 14.35 -8.77 -12.54
N GLU A 76 13.68 -9.39 -11.58
CA GLU A 76 12.77 -10.53 -11.86
C GLU A 76 11.56 -10.08 -12.68
N LYS A 77 11.00 -8.92 -12.38
CA LYS A 77 9.91 -8.33 -13.17
C LYS A 77 10.36 -8.08 -14.60
N THR A 78 11.52 -7.44 -14.79
CA THR A 78 12.09 -7.17 -16.13
C THR A 78 12.27 -8.46 -16.93
N LYS A 79 12.81 -9.53 -16.32
CA LYS A 79 12.93 -10.83 -17.02
C LYS A 79 11.57 -11.37 -17.48
N LYS A 80 10.55 -11.30 -16.64
CA LYS A 80 9.19 -11.76 -17.00
C LYS A 80 8.58 -10.96 -18.13
N GLU A 81 8.83 -9.64 -18.21
CA GLU A 81 8.34 -8.77 -19.27
C GLU A 81 8.85 -9.15 -20.68
N PHE A 82 10.06 -9.73 -20.78
CA PHE A 82 10.65 -10.15 -22.05
C PHE A 82 10.34 -11.60 -22.45
N LEU A 83 9.75 -12.40 -21.58
CA LEU A 83 9.55 -13.82 -21.84
C LEU A 83 8.34 -14.16 -22.73
N ASN A 84 7.40 -13.22 -23.01
CA ASN A 84 6.14 -13.54 -23.70
C ASN A 84 5.55 -12.37 -24.51
N GLU A 85 5.78 -12.38 -25.83
CA GLU A 85 5.14 -11.47 -26.78
C GLU A 85 3.75 -11.93 -27.28
N GLN A 86 3.38 -13.21 -27.13
CA GLN A 86 2.16 -13.77 -27.73
C GLN A 86 1.02 -14.07 -26.76
N GLN A 87 1.26 -14.11 -25.45
CA GLN A 87 0.23 -14.28 -24.43
C GLN A 87 0.55 -13.38 -23.24
N LEU A 88 -0.48 -12.77 -22.64
CA LEU A 88 -0.31 -11.99 -21.40
C LEU A 88 0.00 -12.97 -20.25
N ILE A 89 1.29 -13.20 -19.99
CA ILE A 89 1.79 -14.07 -18.92
C ILE A 89 2.70 -13.25 -18.01
N GLY A 90 2.43 -13.26 -16.70
CA GLY A 90 3.28 -12.59 -15.72
C GLY A 90 2.49 -11.99 -14.57
N GLU A 91 3.08 -11.00 -13.92
CA GLU A 91 2.55 -10.39 -12.69
C GLU A 91 2.21 -8.92 -12.92
N LEU A 92 1.03 -8.49 -12.47
CA LEU A 92 0.63 -7.10 -12.35
C LEU A 92 0.69 -6.69 -10.88
N ALA A 93 1.57 -5.74 -10.56
CA ALA A 93 1.78 -5.26 -9.20
C ALA A 93 0.93 -4.00 -8.94
N ILE A 94 0.01 -4.09 -7.99
CA ILE A 94 -0.99 -3.07 -7.69
C ILE A 94 -0.82 -2.58 -6.25
N GLY A 95 -0.77 -1.25 -6.05
CA GLY A 95 -0.81 -0.62 -4.73
C GLY A 95 -2.18 -0.03 -4.44
N SER A 96 -2.69 -0.17 -3.22
CA SER A 96 -3.96 0.43 -2.81
C SER A 96 -3.97 0.77 -1.33
N GLY A 97 -4.74 1.81 -0.97
CA GLY A 97 -5.25 1.95 0.38
C GLY A 97 -6.42 1.00 0.64
N GLU A 98 -7.00 1.12 1.82
CA GLU A 98 -8.24 0.44 2.19
C GLU A 98 -9.41 1.35 1.79
N PHE A 99 -10.15 1.02 0.72
CA PHE A 99 -11.25 1.81 0.17
C PHE A 99 -12.44 0.92 -0.16
N LYS A 100 -13.66 1.47 -0.02
CA LYS A 100 -14.88 0.81 -0.48
C LYS A 100 -14.88 0.60 -2.00
N SER A 101 -14.32 1.57 -2.74
CA SER A 101 -14.15 1.49 -4.20
C SER A 101 -13.26 0.32 -4.65
N PHE A 102 -12.48 -0.29 -3.73
CA PHE A 102 -11.74 -1.51 -4.04
C PHE A 102 -12.68 -2.69 -4.40
N THR A 103 -13.92 -2.67 -3.95
CA THR A 103 -14.94 -3.67 -4.36
C THR A 103 -15.13 -3.63 -5.88
N LEU A 104 -15.41 -2.47 -6.46
CA LEU A 104 -15.50 -2.30 -7.91
C LEU A 104 -14.19 -2.61 -8.61
N PHE A 105 -13.07 -2.20 -8.04
CA PHE A 105 -11.76 -2.50 -8.60
C PHE A 105 -11.45 -4.02 -8.59
N SER A 106 -11.89 -4.73 -7.56
CA SER A 106 -11.75 -6.19 -7.51
C SER A 106 -12.61 -6.92 -8.55
N GLU A 107 -13.74 -6.35 -8.96
CA GLU A 107 -14.54 -6.85 -10.09
C GLU A 107 -13.76 -6.72 -11.40
N ILE A 108 -13.12 -5.56 -11.63
CA ILE A 108 -12.25 -5.34 -12.80
C ILE A 108 -11.12 -6.39 -12.84
N ILE A 109 -10.43 -6.60 -11.71
CA ILE A 109 -9.38 -7.61 -11.57
C ILE A 109 -9.94 -9.01 -11.90
N SER A 110 -11.09 -9.36 -11.33
CA SER A 110 -11.72 -10.67 -11.53
C SER A 110 -12.09 -10.91 -13.00
N MET A 111 -12.65 -9.92 -13.67
CA MET A 111 -13.02 -10.05 -15.08
C MET A 111 -11.80 -10.13 -15.99
N PHE A 112 -10.78 -9.31 -15.73
CA PHE A 112 -9.52 -9.37 -16.46
C PHE A 112 -8.80 -10.72 -16.27
N SER A 113 -8.80 -11.25 -15.04
CA SER A 113 -8.22 -12.57 -14.73
C SER A 113 -8.91 -13.71 -15.50
N LYS A 114 -10.23 -13.63 -15.70
CA LYS A 114 -10.96 -14.63 -16.51
C LYS A 114 -10.56 -14.60 -17.99
N GLN A 115 -10.25 -13.43 -18.54
CA GLN A 115 -9.78 -13.27 -19.92
C GLN A 115 -8.31 -13.62 -20.07
N HIS A 116 -7.51 -13.42 -19.02
CA HIS A 116 -6.06 -13.62 -19.02
C HIS A 116 -5.63 -14.51 -17.83
N PRO A 117 -5.92 -15.81 -17.86
CA PRO A 117 -5.74 -16.72 -16.72
C PRO A 117 -4.28 -16.94 -16.31
N MET A 118 -3.32 -16.56 -17.16
CA MET A 118 -1.89 -16.67 -16.87
C MET A 118 -1.30 -15.38 -16.27
N VAL A 119 -2.13 -14.34 -16.03
CA VAL A 119 -1.75 -13.14 -15.31
C VAL A 119 -1.98 -13.36 -13.82
N THR A 120 -0.95 -13.10 -13.02
CA THR A 120 -1.03 -13.10 -11.57
C THR A 120 -1.04 -11.67 -11.04
N PHE A 121 -1.63 -11.44 -9.88
CA PHE A 121 -1.74 -10.14 -9.26
C PHE A 121 -0.97 -10.11 -7.94
N LYS A 122 -0.19 -9.05 -7.74
CA LYS A 122 0.51 -8.78 -6.48
C LYS A 122 -0.07 -7.51 -5.87
N LEU A 123 -0.76 -7.66 -4.75
CA LEU A 123 -1.35 -6.54 -4.04
C LEU A 123 -0.42 -6.03 -2.95
N TYR A 124 -0.25 -4.71 -2.90
CA TYR A 124 0.43 -3.99 -1.84
C TYR A 124 -0.55 -3.04 -1.17
N SER A 125 -0.80 -3.21 0.13
CA SER A 125 -1.62 -2.30 0.92
C SER A 125 -0.76 -1.24 1.58
N GLY A 126 -1.11 0.02 1.37
CA GLY A 126 -0.39 1.16 1.93
C GLY A 126 -1.11 2.48 1.68
N ASN A 127 -0.62 3.54 2.30
CA ASN A 127 -1.13 4.88 2.04
C ASN A 127 -0.63 5.44 0.70
N ALA A 128 -1.19 6.57 0.26
CA ALA A 128 -0.86 7.18 -1.02
C ALA A 128 0.64 7.46 -1.20
N ASP A 129 1.34 7.90 -0.15
CA ASP A 129 2.76 8.23 -0.25
C ASP A 129 3.62 6.99 -0.46
N SER A 130 3.35 5.90 0.28
CA SER A 130 4.06 4.63 0.11
C SER A 130 3.75 3.95 -1.22
N VAL A 131 2.52 4.07 -1.73
CA VAL A 131 2.14 3.57 -3.07
C VAL A 131 2.85 4.39 -4.15
N LYS A 132 2.83 5.73 -4.08
CA LYS A 132 3.54 6.60 -5.04
C LYS A 132 5.04 6.33 -5.06
N GLU A 133 5.69 6.21 -3.90
CA GLU A 133 7.12 5.88 -3.82
C GLU A 133 7.44 4.59 -4.59
N ARG A 134 6.60 3.57 -4.47
CA ARG A 134 6.79 2.29 -5.15
C ARG A 134 6.47 2.33 -6.64
N LEU A 135 5.49 3.14 -7.06
CA LEU A 135 5.22 3.43 -8.46
C LEU A 135 6.43 4.15 -9.11
N GLU A 136 7.01 5.14 -8.44
CA GLU A 136 8.21 5.85 -8.92
C GLU A 136 9.41 4.92 -9.10
N LYS A 137 9.56 3.93 -8.23
CA LYS A 137 10.60 2.90 -8.31
C LYS A 137 10.31 1.76 -9.30
N GLY A 138 9.14 1.75 -9.96
CA GLY A 138 8.72 0.68 -10.86
C GLY A 138 8.44 -0.67 -10.15
N ILE A 139 8.30 -0.68 -8.83
CA ILE A 139 7.95 -1.87 -8.04
C ILE A 139 6.46 -2.17 -8.17
N LEU A 140 5.64 -1.13 -8.27
CA LEU A 140 4.22 -1.22 -8.61
C LEU A 140 3.99 -0.71 -10.03
N ASP A 141 2.99 -1.27 -10.68
CA ASP A 141 2.56 -0.88 -12.02
C ASP A 141 1.44 0.15 -11.97
N ILE A 142 0.51 -0.05 -11.05
CA ILE A 142 -0.74 0.70 -10.92
C ILE A 142 -0.99 0.98 -9.44
N GLY A 143 -1.60 2.14 -9.15
CA GLY A 143 -2.02 2.54 -7.81
C GLY A 143 -3.48 2.93 -7.78
N LEU A 144 -4.22 2.51 -6.76
CA LEU A 144 -5.53 3.05 -6.42
C LEU A 144 -5.36 3.99 -5.22
N LEU A 145 -5.60 5.29 -5.44
CA LEU A 145 -5.33 6.36 -4.48
C LEU A 145 -6.58 7.15 -4.15
N LEU A 146 -6.71 7.61 -2.91
CA LEU A 146 -7.76 8.52 -2.47
C LEU A 146 -7.37 9.97 -2.76
N GLU A 147 -8.25 10.74 -3.40
CA GLU A 147 -8.12 12.20 -3.48
C GLU A 147 -8.42 12.85 -2.10
N PRO A 148 -7.83 13.99 -1.76
CA PRO A 148 -6.84 14.73 -2.54
C PRO A 148 -5.45 14.07 -2.49
N VAL A 149 -4.84 13.94 -3.65
CA VAL A 149 -3.51 13.38 -3.82
C VAL A 149 -2.80 14.06 -5.00
N ASP A 150 -1.51 14.36 -4.85
CA ASP A 150 -0.73 14.87 -5.98
C ASP A 150 -0.51 13.76 -7.01
N ILE A 151 -1.17 13.90 -8.16
CA ILE A 151 -1.10 13.00 -9.31
C ILE A 151 -0.51 13.66 -10.56
N SER A 152 0.20 14.77 -10.41
CA SER A 152 0.78 15.53 -11.52
C SER A 152 1.69 14.69 -12.43
N ARG A 153 2.36 13.68 -11.88
CA ARG A 153 3.27 12.76 -12.60
C ARG A 153 2.59 11.50 -13.14
N TYR A 154 1.27 11.36 -12.96
CA TYR A 154 0.51 10.15 -13.30
C TYR A 154 -0.55 10.46 -14.34
N GLU A 155 -0.83 9.48 -15.20
CA GLU A 155 -2.12 9.37 -15.87
C GLU A 155 -3.09 8.68 -14.92
N PHE A 156 -4.37 8.93 -15.07
CA PHE A 156 -5.37 8.39 -14.17
C PHE A 156 -6.75 8.24 -14.80
N ILE A 157 -7.56 7.40 -14.17
CA ILE A 157 -9.01 7.35 -14.33
C ILE A 157 -9.67 7.43 -12.95
N ARG A 158 -10.79 8.15 -12.85
CA ARG A 158 -11.57 8.20 -11.61
C ARG A 158 -12.48 7.01 -11.51
N ILE A 159 -12.51 6.38 -10.34
CA ILE A 159 -13.52 5.38 -10.01
C ILE A 159 -14.83 6.11 -9.70
N PRO A 160 -15.97 5.69 -10.27
CA PRO A 160 -17.25 6.42 -10.11
C PRO A 160 -17.78 6.40 -8.67
N GLN A 161 -17.33 5.44 -7.85
CA GLN A 161 -17.72 5.34 -6.45
C GLN A 161 -17.01 6.40 -5.59
N LYS A 162 -17.74 6.98 -4.62
CA LYS A 162 -17.21 7.94 -3.65
C LYS A 162 -16.95 7.27 -2.31
N GLU A 163 -15.90 7.72 -1.64
CA GLU A 163 -15.57 7.35 -0.28
C GLU A 163 -16.19 8.36 0.68
N LEU A 164 -17.08 7.88 1.53
CA LEU A 164 -17.77 8.71 2.52
C LEU A 164 -16.95 8.83 3.80
N TRP A 165 -16.74 10.04 4.28
CA TRP A 165 -16.08 10.30 5.55
C TRP A 165 -17.05 10.29 6.72
N GLY A 166 -16.57 9.78 7.85
CA GLY A 166 -17.30 9.67 9.08
C GLY A 166 -16.41 9.44 10.29
N VAL A 167 -17.03 9.09 11.38
CA VAL A 167 -16.37 8.75 12.63
C VAL A 167 -16.73 7.33 13.02
N LEU A 168 -15.72 6.52 13.30
CA LEU A 168 -15.91 5.20 13.89
C LEU A 168 -15.85 5.33 15.41
N VAL A 169 -16.91 4.92 16.08
CA VAL A 169 -17.06 5.04 17.54
C VAL A 169 -17.40 3.70 18.19
N HIS A 170 -16.99 3.51 19.43
CA HIS A 170 -17.37 2.37 20.24
C HIS A 170 -18.81 2.56 20.76
N LYS A 171 -19.54 1.43 20.99
CA LYS A 171 -20.93 1.44 21.49
C LYS A 171 -21.13 2.17 22.83
N SER A 172 -20.08 2.42 23.60
CA SER A 172 -20.14 3.23 24.82
C SER A 172 -19.96 4.73 24.60
N SER A 173 -19.73 5.17 23.36
CA SER A 173 -19.58 6.59 23.02
C SER A 173 -20.92 7.29 23.06
N GLU A 174 -20.94 8.53 23.51
CA GLU A 174 -22.11 9.41 23.46
C GLU A 174 -22.62 9.66 22.03
N LEU A 175 -21.72 9.53 21.02
CA LEU A 175 -22.07 9.66 19.62
C LEU A 175 -22.79 8.44 19.06
N TYR A 176 -22.78 7.28 19.75
CA TYR A 176 -23.25 6.01 19.20
C TYR A 176 -24.70 6.07 18.69
N GLU A 177 -25.57 6.83 19.39
CA GLU A 177 -26.98 6.96 19.01
C GLU A 177 -27.21 7.99 17.88
N LYS A 178 -26.21 8.77 17.51
CA LYS A 178 -26.34 9.76 16.43
C LYS A 178 -26.35 9.06 15.05
N ASN A 179 -27.04 9.70 14.10
CA ASN A 179 -27.08 9.29 12.70
C ASN A 179 -26.07 10.06 11.84
N VAL A 180 -25.68 11.24 12.29
CA VAL A 180 -24.65 12.08 11.68
C VAL A 180 -23.86 12.80 12.77
N VAL A 181 -22.64 13.21 12.45
CA VAL A 181 -21.73 13.92 13.36
C VAL A 181 -21.33 15.25 12.73
N THR A 182 -21.46 16.34 13.47
CA THR A 182 -21.02 17.69 13.07
C THR A 182 -19.63 18.00 13.64
N PRO A 183 -18.93 19.05 13.17
CA PRO A 183 -17.67 19.47 13.77
C PRO A 183 -17.77 19.71 15.28
N GLU A 184 -18.85 20.35 15.73
CA GLU A 184 -19.08 20.70 17.14
C GLU A 184 -19.21 19.47 18.04
N ASP A 185 -19.75 18.37 17.52
CA ASP A 185 -19.86 17.10 18.23
C ASP A 185 -18.50 16.47 18.56
N LEU A 186 -17.45 16.88 17.84
CA LEU A 186 -16.09 16.33 17.97
C LEU A 186 -15.16 17.28 18.75
N GLU A 187 -15.65 18.45 19.18
CA GLU A 187 -14.87 19.40 19.98
C GLU A 187 -14.46 18.76 21.31
N GLY A 188 -13.16 18.76 21.60
CA GLY A 188 -12.59 18.17 22.82
C GLY A 188 -12.60 16.64 22.88
N MET A 189 -13.12 15.97 21.86
CA MET A 189 -13.04 14.50 21.80
C MET A 189 -11.63 14.02 21.49
N ARG A 190 -11.28 12.88 22.08
CA ARG A 190 -10.03 12.17 21.75
C ARG A 190 -10.16 11.48 20.40
N MET A 191 -9.33 11.91 19.45
CA MET A 191 -9.42 11.51 18.05
C MET A 191 -8.20 10.70 17.59
N ILE A 192 -8.45 9.73 16.70
CA ILE A 192 -7.47 8.97 15.95
C ILE A 192 -7.66 9.35 14.48
N ILE A 193 -6.67 9.96 13.83
CA ILE A 193 -6.82 10.53 12.48
C ILE A 193 -5.82 9.96 11.49
N SER A 194 -6.10 10.09 10.18
CA SER A 194 -5.12 9.73 9.13
C SER A 194 -3.90 10.65 9.22
N HIS A 195 -2.70 10.09 9.03
CA HIS A 195 -1.46 10.88 9.02
C HIS A 195 -1.16 11.55 7.67
N GLN A 196 -1.97 11.31 6.61
CA GLN A 196 -1.78 11.93 5.31
C GLN A 196 -2.03 13.44 5.34
N ILE A 197 -1.01 14.25 5.03
CA ILE A 197 -1.05 15.72 5.15
C ILE A 197 -2.15 16.34 4.28
N LEU A 198 -2.32 15.89 3.02
CA LEU A 198 -3.34 16.45 2.12
C LEU A 198 -4.75 16.14 2.61
N VAL A 199 -4.97 14.93 3.13
CA VAL A 199 -6.24 14.54 3.76
C VAL A 199 -6.48 15.39 5.02
N GLN A 200 -5.46 15.60 5.84
CA GLN A 200 -5.58 16.46 7.03
C GLN A 200 -5.93 17.90 6.67
N ASN A 201 -5.40 18.45 5.59
CA ASN A 201 -5.74 19.81 5.14
C ASN A 201 -7.22 19.92 4.74
N GLU A 202 -7.77 18.94 4.02
CA GLU A 202 -9.20 18.92 3.67
C GLU A 202 -10.08 18.75 4.92
N LEU A 203 -9.67 17.90 5.85
CA LEU A 203 -10.35 17.76 7.15
C LEU A 203 -10.28 19.05 7.95
N LYS A 204 -9.14 19.72 7.98
CA LYS A 204 -9.00 21.03 8.66
C LYS A 204 -9.94 22.07 8.06
N ASN A 205 -10.07 22.11 6.73
CA ASN A 205 -11.02 23.01 6.07
C ASN A 205 -12.47 22.67 6.46
N TRP A 206 -12.82 21.38 6.52
CA TRP A 206 -14.16 20.94 6.90
C TRP A 206 -14.49 21.27 8.37
N PHE A 207 -13.54 21.02 9.29
CA PHE A 207 -13.71 21.29 10.72
C PHE A 207 -13.65 22.77 11.09
N GLY A 208 -12.99 23.60 10.27
CA GLY A 208 -12.76 25.01 10.58
C GLY A 208 -12.06 25.18 11.94
N ASN A 209 -12.60 26.08 12.77
CA ASN A 209 -12.01 26.40 14.08
C ASN A 209 -12.07 25.25 15.11
N VAL A 210 -12.87 24.21 14.86
CA VAL A 210 -12.98 23.06 15.78
C VAL A 210 -11.76 22.16 15.64
N TYR A 211 -11.11 22.12 14.46
CA TYR A 211 -9.95 21.26 14.22
C TYR A 211 -8.83 21.44 15.25
N ASP A 212 -8.52 22.68 15.58
CA ASP A 212 -7.44 23.01 16.53
C ASP A 212 -7.82 22.70 18.00
N LYS A 213 -9.09 22.39 18.27
CA LYS A 213 -9.62 22.02 19.59
C LYS A 213 -9.78 20.52 19.80
N MET A 214 -9.53 19.71 18.76
CA MET A 214 -9.56 18.25 18.88
C MET A 214 -8.33 17.74 19.64
N ASP A 215 -8.55 16.76 20.53
CA ASP A 215 -7.47 16.01 21.19
C ASP A 215 -6.98 14.89 20.23
N VAL A 216 -6.00 15.20 19.36
CA VAL A 216 -5.42 14.20 18.46
C VAL A 216 -4.49 13.29 19.24
N TYR A 217 -5.02 12.13 19.64
CA TYR A 217 -4.31 11.16 20.46
C TYR A 217 -3.37 10.24 19.65
N ALA A 218 -3.77 9.85 18.43
CA ALA A 218 -2.99 8.99 17.58
C ALA A 218 -3.23 9.27 16.10
N THR A 219 -2.26 8.86 15.27
CA THR A 219 -2.42 8.87 13.82
C THR A 219 -2.27 7.45 13.26
N TYR A 220 -2.94 7.18 12.13
CA TYR A 220 -2.89 5.88 11.47
C TYR A 220 -2.61 6.01 9.96
N ASN A 221 -2.15 4.92 9.34
CA ASN A 221 -1.99 4.80 7.90
C ASN A 221 -3.01 3.84 7.26
N LEU A 222 -3.43 2.81 7.98
CA LEU A 222 -4.47 1.85 7.58
C LEU A 222 -5.50 1.73 8.70
N LEU A 223 -6.79 1.73 8.33
CA LEU A 223 -7.90 1.90 9.28
C LEU A 223 -8.05 0.75 10.27
N TYR A 224 -7.71 -0.48 9.88
CA TYR A 224 -7.90 -1.64 10.76
C TYR A 224 -7.27 -1.44 12.16
N ASN A 225 -6.05 -0.91 12.23
CA ASN A 225 -5.37 -0.68 13.50
C ASN A 225 -6.08 0.39 14.34
N ALA A 226 -6.56 1.47 13.71
CA ALA A 226 -7.34 2.49 14.38
C ALA A 226 -8.66 1.92 14.93
N ALA A 227 -9.36 1.07 14.16
CA ALA A 227 -10.57 0.39 14.62
C ALA A 227 -10.32 -0.47 15.87
N MET A 228 -9.17 -1.17 15.95
CA MET A 228 -8.81 -1.93 17.15
C MET A 228 -8.57 -1.03 18.37
N MET A 229 -8.04 0.19 18.19
CA MET A 229 -7.92 1.16 19.28
C MET A 229 -9.30 1.70 19.72
N VAL A 230 -10.19 1.99 18.76
CA VAL A 230 -11.57 2.39 19.05
C VAL A 230 -12.31 1.30 19.85
N ARG A 231 -12.16 0.03 19.51
CA ARG A 231 -12.71 -1.11 20.27
C ARG A 231 -12.25 -1.15 21.73
N LYS A 232 -11.08 -0.63 22.02
CA LYS A 232 -10.56 -0.48 23.40
C LYS A 232 -10.94 0.85 24.04
N ASN A 233 -11.88 1.57 23.43
CA ASN A 233 -12.38 2.87 23.91
C ASN A 233 -11.26 3.91 24.12
N MET A 234 -10.25 3.89 23.23
CA MET A 234 -9.10 4.80 23.29
C MET A 234 -9.37 6.16 22.61
N GLY A 235 -10.52 6.31 21.98
CA GLY A 235 -10.96 7.51 21.26
C GLY A 235 -11.85 7.14 20.08
N ALA A 236 -12.24 8.12 19.28
CA ALA A 236 -12.99 7.94 18.04
C ALA A 236 -12.04 8.04 16.83
N ALA A 237 -12.25 7.25 15.78
CA ALA A 237 -11.43 7.33 14.58
C ALA A 237 -12.15 8.11 13.48
N LEU A 238 -11.52 9.20 13.01
CA LEU A 238 -11.96 9.92 11.82
C LEU A 238 -11.48 9.15 10.57
N CYS A 239 -12.40 8.61 9.78
CA CYS A 239 -12.09 7.65 8.73
C CYS A 239 -13.12 7.68 7.60
N ILE A 240 -12.84 6.92 6.54
CA ILE A 240 -13.80 6.59 5.50
C ILE A 240 -14.60 5.34 5.89
N ASP A 241 -15.80 5.22 5.31
CA ASP A 241 -16.66 4.04 5.47
C ASP A 241 -16.09 2.88 4.67
N LEU A 242 -15.71 1.79 5.36
CA LEU A 242 -15.27 0.55 4.73
C LEU A 242 -16.37 -0.54 4.74
N GLU A 243 -17.58 -0.21 5.20
CA GLU A 243 -18.67 -1.18 5.39
C GLU A 243 -18.25 -2.39 6.28
N ASN A 244 -17.23 -2.22 7.11
CA ASN A 244 -16.78 -3.24 8.03
C ASN A 244 -17.73 -3.36 9.22
N ASN A 245 -18.34 -4.52 9.39
CA ASN A 245 -19.18 -4.81 10.53
C ASN A 245 -18.32 -5.29 11.72
N PHE A 246 -18.07 -4.37 12.63
CA PHE A 246 -17.60 -4.72 13.98
C PHE A 246 -18.78 -4.65 14.93
N ASP A 247 -19.11 -5.72 15.64
CA ASP A 247 -20.31 -5.82 16.51
C ASP A 247 -20.38 -4.74 17.60
N ASP A 248 -19.26 -4.13 17.93
CA ASP A 248 -19.10 -3.15 19.02
C ASP A 248 -18.73 -1.76 18.53
N LEU A 249 -18.66 -1.53 17.22
CA LEU A 249 -18.35 -0.23 16.60
C LEU A 249 -19.47 0.20 15.67
N LYS A 250 -19.62 1.54 15.53
CA LYS A 250 -20.54 2.14 14.56
C LYS A 250 -19.82 3.21 13.77
N PHE A 251 -19.95 3.15 12.46
CA PHE A 251 -19.57 4.25 11.58
C PHE A 251 -20.72 5.26 11.52
N ILE A 252 -20.41 6.54 11.71
CA ILE A 252 -21.38 7.64 11.68
C ILE A 252 -20.87 8.68 10.68
N PRO A 253 -21.62 8.98 9.61
CA PRO A 253 -21.20 9.92 8.58
C PRO A 253 -21.11 11.35 9.11
N LEU A 254 -20.22 12.14 8.51
CA LEU A 254 -20.07 13.56 8.77
C LEU A 254 -21.23 14.38 8.19
N SER A 255 -21.59 15.46 8.88
CA SER A 255 -22.54 16.49 8.42
C SER A 255 -21.95 17.89 8.65
N PRO A 256 -21.72 18.73 7.64
CA PRO A 256 -22.00 18.48 6.21
C PRO A 256 -21.27 17.26 5.65
N LYS A 257 -21.89 16.60 4.66
CA LYS A 257 -21.34 15.40 4.03
C LYS A 257 -19.97 15.68 3.41
N LEU A 258 -18.98 14.84 3.70
CA LEU A 258 -17.64 14.91 3.12
C LEU A 258 -17.37 13.62 2.35
N GLU A 259 -17.10 13.76 1.05
CA GLU A 259 -16.83 12.63 0.16
C GLU A 259 -15.61 12.90 -0.71
N PHE A 260 -14.79 11.88 -0.88
CA PHE A 260 -13.64 11.93 -1.77
C PHE A 260 -13.78 10.88 -2.88
N SER A 261 -13.12 11.13 -4.01
CA SER A 261 -13.00 10.17 -5.09
C SER A 261 -11.76 9.31 -4.91
N THR A 262 -11.76 8.13 -5.51
CA THR A 262 -10.54 7.36 -5.75
C THR A 262 -10.14 7.43 -7.21
N VAL A 263 -8.83 7.38 -7.45
CA VAL A 263 -8.23 7.40 -8.78
C VAL A 263 -7.32 6.19 -8.96
N LEU A 264 -7.48 5.51 -10.08
CA LEU A 264 -6.54 4.51 -10.56
C LEU A 264 -5.46 5.25 -11.33
N VAL A 265 -4.20 5.14 -10.89
CA VAL A 265 -3.07 5.91 -11.44
C VAL A 265 -1.98 4.99 -11.96
N TRP A 266 -1.27 5.44 -12.99
CA TRP A 266 -0.04 4.83 -13.52
C TRP A 266 0.90 5.94 -14.00
N LYS A 267 2.18 5.63 -14.06
CA LYS A 267 3.20 6.65 -14.34
C LYS A 267 3.11 7.19 -15.76
N LYS A 268 3.19 8.52 -15.93
CA LYS A 268 3.29 9.17 -17.25
C LYS A 268 4.63 8.88 -17.91
N ASN A 269 4.66 8.93 -19.25
CA ASN A 269 5.87 8.90 -20.04
C ASN A 269 6.78 7.69 -19.73
N GLN A 270 6.19 6.56 -19.38
CA GLN A 270 6.88 5.30 -19.15
C GLN A 270 6.43 4.25 -20.16
N ILE A 271 7.35 3.38 -20.56
CA ILE A 271 7.02 2.18 -21.31
C ILE A 271 6.44 1.17 -20.28
N HIS A 272 5.15 0.89 -20.41
CA HIS A 272 4.48 -0.11 -19.60
C HIS A 272 4.57 -1.50 -20.23
N SER A 273 4.57 -2.55 -19.41
CA SER A 273 4.47 -3.92 -19.88
C SER A 273 3.18 -4.16 -20.68
N ALA A 274 3.15 -5.19 -21.50
CA ALA A 274 1.95 -5.57 -22.25
C ALA A 274 0.74 -5.81 -21.31
N ILE A 275 0.99 -6.44 -20.15
CA ILE A 275 -0.04 -6.70 -19.13
C ILE A 275 -0.57 -5.38 -18.58
N THR A 276 0.31 -4.47 -18.18
CA THR A 276 -0.08 -3.17 -17.61
C THR A 276 -0.91 -2.36 -18.61
N LYS A 277 -0.46 -2.29 -19.88
CA LYS A 277 -1.22 -1.60 -20.94
C LYS A 277 -2.61 -2.20 -21.15
N SER A 278 -2.68 -3.52 -21.29
CA SER A 278 -3.95 -4.23 -21.51
C SER A 278 -4.89 -4.03 -20.31
N PHE A 279 -4.39 -4.10 -19.08
CA PHE A 279 -5.19 -3.89 -17.89
C PHE A 279 -5.71 -2.45 -17.78
N ILE A 280 -4.90 -1.45 -18.14
CA ILE A 280 -5.31 -0.03 -18.16
C ILE A 280 -6.44 0.17 -19.16
N GLU A 281 -6.30 -0.33 -20.40
CA GLU A 281 -7.35 -0.18 -21.42
C GLU A 281 -8.62 -0.93 -21.01
N PHE A 282 -8.50 -2.16 -20.52
CA PHE A 282 -9.64 -2.91 -19.97
C PHE A 282 -10.37 -2.13 -18.85
N SER A 283 -9.61 -1.54 -17.93
CA SER A 283 -10.18 -0.75 -16.83
C SER A 283 -10.90 0.49 -17.32
N LYS A 284 -10.35 1.19 -18.33
CA LYS A 284 -11.00 2.35 -18.96
C LYS A 284 -12.35 1.97 -19.60
N GLU A 285 -12.36 0.89 -20.38
CA GLU A 285 -13.57 0.40 -21.05
C GLU A 285 -14.64 -0.02 -20.03
N TYR A 286 -14.23 -0.76 -19.00
CA TYR A 286 -15.13 -1.23 -17.96
C TYR A 286 -15.79 -0.08 -17.20
N ILE A 287 -14.99 0.91 -16.75
CA ILE A 287 -15.49 2.08 -16.01
C ILE A 287 -16.41 2.94 -16.89
N LYS A 288 -16.07 3.11 -18.17
CA LYS A 288 -16.92 3.82 -19.12
C LYS A 288 -18.27 3.13 -19.28
N GLY A 289 -18.28 1.80 -19.44
CA GLY A 289 -19.52 1.03 -19.57
C GLY A 289 -20.43 1.13 -18.35
N ILE A 290 -19.90 1.23 -17.14
CA ILE A 290 -20.68 1.47 -15.92
C ILE A 290 -21.28 2.88 -15.93
N SER A 291 -20.49 3.88 -16.33
CA SER A 291 -20.94 5.29 -16.34
C SER A 291 -22.06 5.52 -17.37
N ASP A 292 -21.97 4.86 -18.53
CA ASP A 292 -22.98 4.95 -19.59
C ASP A 292 -24.29 4.22 -19.22
N ASN A 293 -24.25 3.20 -18.36
CA ASN A 293 -25.43 2.47 -17.88
C ASN A 293 -26.09 3.11 -16.64
N ALA A 294 -25.47 4.11 -16.04
CA ALA A 294 -25.98 4.82 -14.86
C ALA A 294 -26.73 6.14 -15.22
N LEU A 295 -26.79 6.49 -16.52
CA LEU A 295 -27.55 7.61 -17.10
C LEU A 295 -28.85 7.10 -17.72
#